data_32d331af6569f8664234b6a0c621a888
#
_entry.id   32d331af6569f8664234b6a0c621a888
#
_cell.length_a   1.000
_cell.length_b   1.000
_cell.length_c   1.000
_cell.angle_alpha   90.00
_cell.angle_beta   90.00
_cell.angle_gamma   90.00
#
_symmetry.space_group_name_H-M   'P 1'
#
loop_
_entity.id
_entity.type
_entity.pdbx_description
1 polymer ?
#
loop_
_entity_poly.entity_id
_entity_poly.type
_entity_poly.pdbx_seq_one_letter_code
_entity_poly.pdbx_strand_id
1 'polypeptide(L)'
;MKLLRRYRVKVLQILNLFIYFDNYSISYYFSRFGNNLQQIAIGILYSQKLNANFYVKNHIRVQNFSVINKPLLSYFSLFKQHYRFFYFQGKKDLPTQILSEDYIIKHIEKTFKSYILPNIDFIKDINVPHDTLVIHIRSGDIFDIPISSYYQNPINYYENLIKNYENVILVTSEDQNNPVIKVLLRNSKVKLQTSSLENDFNLLANARNLATSGVGTFPIAAALLSTF
;
A
#
# COMPACT_ATOMS: atom_id res chain seq x y z
N MET A 1 30.98 -3.07 14.29
CA MET A 1 29.53 -3.20 14.26
C MET A 1 28.99 -3.88 12.99
N LYS A 2 29.35 -3.52 11.76
CA LYS A 2 28.86 -4.15 10.50
C LYS A 2 29.23 -5.63 10.37
N LEU A 3 30.40 -6.06 10.83
CA LEU A 3 30.87 -7.45 10.76
C LEU A 3 30.07 -8.37 11.68
N LEU A 4 29.82 -7.96 12.92
CA LEU A 4 29.00 -8.67 13.90
C LEU A 4 27.55 -8.88 13.42
N ARG A 5 27.00 -7.91 12.71
CA ARG A 5 25.66 -8.00 12.13
C ARG A 5 25.59 -9.03 11.00
N ARG A 6 26.63 -9.11 10.15
CA ARG A 6 26.76 -10.13 9.08
C ARG A 6 26.94 -11.55 9.65
N TYR A 7 27.71 -11.71 10.70
CA TYR A 7 27.88 -13.00 11.38
C TYR A 7 26.58 -13.45 12.05
N ARG A 8 25.87 -12.55 12.71
CA ARG A 8 24.57 -12.85 13.33
C ARG A 8 23.53 -13.30 12.29
N VAL A 9 23.50 -12.66 11.13
CA VAL A 9 22.59 -13.07 10.03
C VAL A 9 22.99 -14.44 9.48
N LYS A 10 24.28 -14.73 9.27
CA LYS A 10 24.75 -16.05 8.81
C LYS A 10 24.49 -17.16 9.83
N VAL A 11 24.75 -16.91 11.11
CA VAL A 11 24.46 -17.87 12.19
C VAL A 11 22.95 -18.14 12.28
N LEU A 12 22.11 -17.11 12.17
CA LEU A 12 20.65 -17.28 12.11
C LEU A 12 20.19 -18.03 10.84
N GLN A 13 20.83 -17.81 9.71
CA GLN A 13 20.55 -18.57 8.49
C GLN A 13 20.95 -20.05 8.62
N ILE A 14 22.06 -20.35 9.27
CA ILE A 14 22.52 -21.73 9.54
C ILE A 14 21.60 -22.41 10.57
N LEU A 15 21.23 -21.70 11.64
CA LEU A 15 20.25 -22.20 12.61
C LEU A 15 18.86 -22.40 11.98
N ASN A 16 18.45 -21.57 11.02
CA ASN A 16 17.20 -21.76 10.27
C ASN A 16 17.20 -22.96 9.34
N LEU A 17 18.37 -23.45 8.89
CA LEU A 17 18.48 -24.72 8.15
C LEU A 17 18.18 -25.95 9.04
N PHE A 18 18.38 -25.80 10.35
CA PHE A 18 18.20 -26.89 11.32
C PHE A 18 16.95 -26.74 12.19
N ILE A 19 16.45 -25.49 12.37
CA ILE A 19 15.28 -25.21 13.19
C ILE A 19 14.34 -24.33 12.34
N TYR A 20 13.32 -24.92 11.74
CA TYR A 20 12.32 -24.25 10.89
C TYR A 20 11.50 -23.21 11.68
N PHE A 21 12.08 -22.05 12.01
CA PHE A 21 11.37 -20.93 12.60
C PHE A 21 10.79 -20.02 11.49
N ASP A 22 9.66 -20.45 10.94
CA ASP A 22 8.97 -19.71 9.90
C ASP A 22 8.06 -18.62 10.50
N ASN A 23 8.67 -17.70 11.25
CA ASN A 23 7.97 -16.54 11.81
C ASN A 23 8.58 -15.25 11.24
N TYR A 24 7.78 -14.47 10.50
CA TYR A 24 8.20 -13.25 9.85
C TYR A 24 7.52 -12.02 10.43
N SER A 25 8.18 -10.88 10.39
CA SER A 25 7.59 -9.58 10.71
C SER A 25 8.31 -8.47 9.97
N ILE A 26 7.66 -7.31 9.83
CA ILE A 26 8.27 -6.12 9.26
C ILE A 26 9.12 -5.46 10.35
N SER A 27 10.41 -5.26 10.07
CA SER A 27 11.34 -4.62 11.00
C SER A 27 11.27 -3.10 10.97
N TYR A 28 10.81 -2.54 9.85
CA TYR A 28 10.72 -1.11 9.64
C TYR A 28 9.75 -0.80 8.49
N TYR A 29 8.77 0.03 8.78
CA TYR A 29 7.84 0.55 7.77
C TYR A 29 8.51 1.69 7.00
N PHE A 30 8.60 1.51 5.70
CA PHE A 30 9.33 2.44 4.84
C PHE A 30 8.38 3.40 4.13
N SER A 31 8.76 4.69 4.10
CA SER A 31 8.06 5.71 3.34
C SER A 31 6.62 5.98 3.83
N ARG A 32 5.66 6.20 2.92
CA ARG A 32 4.31 6.67 3.21
C ARG A 32 3.33 5.53 3.41
N PHE A 33 2.13 5.86 3.89
CA PHE A 33 1.09 4.89 4.30
C PHE A 33 0.77 3.83 3.24
N GLY A 34 0.51 4.23 1.98
CA GLY A 34 0.24 3.26 0.90
C GLY A 34 1.37 2.24 0.71
N ASN A 35 2.61 2.69 0.90
CA ASN A 35 3.79 1.84 0.84
C ASN A 35 3.84 0.85 2.00
N ASN A 36 3.44 1.29 3.19
CA ASN A 36 3.40 0.42 4.36
C ASN A 36 2.34 -0.67 4.20
N LEU A 37 1.18 -0.34 3.64
CA LEU A 37 0.14 -1.33 3.33
C LEU A 37 0.64 -2.35 2.29
N GLN A 38 1.35 -1.90 1.28
CA GLN A 38 1.99 -2.80 0.30
C GLN A 38 3.02 -3.71 0.97
N GLN A 39 3.88 -3.18 1.87
CA GLN A 39 4.83 -4.00 2.63
C GLN A 39 4.12 -5.10 3.44
N ILE A 40 3.03 -4.73 4.12
CA ILE A 40 2.22 -5.68 4.89
C ILE A 40 1.65 -6.76 3.97
N ALA A 41 1.03 -6.37 2.86
CA ALA A 41 0.42 -7.31 1.92
C ALA A 41 1.44 -8.29 1.33
N ILE A 42 2.60 -7.78 0.88
CA ILE A 42 3.69 -8.62 0.36
C ILE A 42 4.22 -9.57 1.45
N GLY A 43 4.37 -9.09 2.69
CA GLY A 43 4.77 -9.92 3.82
C GLY A 43 3.79 -11.07 4.10
N ILE A 44 2.49 -10.80 4.02
CA ILE A 44 1.44 -11.82 4.17
C ILE A 44 1.54 -12.84 3.03
N LEU A 45 1.58 -12.39 1.77
CA LEU A 45 1.66 -13.27 0.60
C LEU A 45 2.92 -14.15 0.65
N TYR A 46 4.05 -13.56 1.03
CA TYR A 46 5.31 -14.27 1.22
C TYR A 46 5.19 -15.37 2.27
N SER A 47 4.64 -15.05 3.43
CA SER A 47 4.45 -16.01 4.52
C SER A 47 3.49 -17.13 4.14
N GLN A 48 2.40 -16.82 3.44
CA GLN A 48 1.45 -17.81 2.93
C GLN A 48 2.11 -18.77 1.94
N LYS A 49 2.91 -18.23 1.00
CA LYS A 49 3.64 -19.03 0.01
C LYS A 49 4.62 -20.00 0.64
N LEU A 50 5.24 -19.59 1.76
CA LEU A 50 6.18 -20.42 2.54
C LEU A 50 5.51 -21.27 3.62
N ASN A 51 4.18 -21.19 3.77
CA ASN A 51 3.46 -21.77 4.90
C ASN A 51 4.06 -21.37 6.25
N ALA A 52 4.29 -20.07 6.45
CA ALA A 52 4.94 -19.47 7.61
C ALA A 52 4.00 -18.50 8.33
N ASN A 53 4.31 -18.13 9.57
CA ASN A 53 3.54 -17.14 10.32
C ASN A 53 4.02 -15.72 10.01
N PHE A 54 3.11 -14.75 10.00
CA PHE A 54 3.43 -13.34 9.78
C PHE A 54 2.80 -12.46 10.86
N TYR A 55 3.55 -11.48 11.34
CA TYR A 55 3.15 -10.59 12.43
C TYR A 55 3.30 -9.13 11.99
N VAL A 56 2.22 -8.38 12.07
CA VAL A 56 2.19 -6.93 11.92
C VAL A 56 2.22 -6.31 13.30
N LYS A 57 3.19 -5.44 13.57
CA LYS A 57 3.39 -4.80 14.87
C LYS A 57 3.90 -3.37 14.70
N ASN A 58 3.54 -2.53 15.68
CA ASN A 58 4.10 -1.18 15.83
C ASN A 58 3.88 -0.26 14.63
N HIS A 59 2.78 -0.42 13.90
CA HIS A 59 2.37 0.53 12.89
C HIS A 59 1.37 1.53 13.48
N ILE A 60 1.52 2.82 13.15
CA ILE A 60 0.74 3.89 13.78
C ILE A 60 -0.73 3.95 13.34
N ARG A 61 -1.08 3.31 12.21
CA ARG A 61 -2.42 3.35 11.59
C ARG A 61 -3.00 1.98 11.27
N VAL A 62 -2.28 0.93 11.59
CA VAL A 62 -2.74 -0.45 11.41
C VAL A 62 -2.59 -1.14 12.73
N GLN A 63 -3.64 -1.76 13.23
CA GLN A 63 -3.62 -2.53 14.47
C GLN A 63 -2.60 -3.68 14.39
N ASN A 64 -2.13 -4.12 15.55
CA ASN A 64 -1.31 -5.32 15.63
C ASN A 64 -2.15 -6.55 15.33
N PHE A 65 -1.73 -7.34 14.36
CA PHE A 65 -2.37 -8.61 14.04
C PHE A 65 -1.37 -9.66 13.58
N SER A 66 -1.85 -10.89 13.40
CA SER A 66 -1.01 -11.98 12.91
C SER A 66 -1.77 -12.88 11.94
N VAL A 67 -1.05 -13.41 10.96
CA VAL A 67 -1.50 -14.46 10.05
C VAL A 67 -0.78 -15.74 10.44
N ILE A 68 -1.51 -16.67 11.04
CA ILE A 68 -0.95 -17.90 11.61
C ILE A 68 -1.22 -19.08 10.67
N ASN A 69 -0.19 -19.53 9.97
CA ASN A 69 -0.23 -20.71 9.11
C ASN A 69 0.31 -21.97 9.82
N LYS A 70 1.17 -21.78 10.84
CA LYS A 70 1.72 -22.87 11.68
C LYS A 70 1.48 -22.57 13.16
N PRO A 71 0.35 -23.05 13.75
CA PRO A 71 -0.02 -22.70 15.13
C PRO A 71 1.03 -23.11 16.18
N LEU A 72 1.61 -24.30 16.04
CA LEU A 72 2.62 -24.79 16.99
C LEU A 72 3.85 -23.90 17.10
N LEU A 73 4.24 -23.22 15.99
CA LEU A 73 5.39 -22.32 15.98
C LEU A 73 5.06 -20.91 16.51
N SER A 74 3.79 -20.59 16.69
CA SER A 74 3.40 -19.28 17.25
C SER A 74 3.86 -19.11 18.70
N TYR A 75 3.98 -20.18 19.46
CA TYR A 75 4.51 -20.18 20.82
C TYR A 75 6.00 -19.80 20.90
N PHE A 76 6.76 -20.02 19.83
CA PHE A 76 8.18 -19.67 19.77
C PHE A 76 8.40 -18.28 19.19
N SER A 77 7.54 -17.33 19.51
CA SER A 77 7.55 -15.97 18.95
C SER A 77 8.83 -15.17 19.23
N LEU A 78 9.70 -15.64 20.12
CA LEU A 78 11.01 -15.04 20.42
C LEU A 78 11.98 -15.10 19.23
N PHE A 79 11.79 -16.03 18.30
CA PHE A 79 12.69 -16.28 17.16
C PHE A 79 12.12 -15.77 15.84
N LYS A 80 11.47 -14.60 15.85
CA LYS A 80 10.95 -13.97 14.65
C LYS A 80 12.05 -13.52 13.73
N GLN A 81 11.95 -13.89 12.47
CA GLN A 81 12.77 -13.27 11.43
C GLN A 81 12.16 -11.92 11.09
N HIS A 82 12.96 -10.87 11.19
CA HIS A 82 12.54 -9.52 10.82
C HIS A 82 13.04 -9.23 9.42
N TYR A 83 12.12 -9.07 8.47
CA TYR A 83 12.44 -8.66 7.12
C TYR A 83 11.94 -7.26 6.85
N ARG A 84 12.74 -6.48 6.15
CA ARG A 84 12.35 -5.26 5.50
C ARG A 84 11.81 -5.65 4.13
N PHE A 85 10.49 -5.81 4.01
CA PHE A 85 9.87 -6.06 2.72
C PHE A 85 9.83 -4.74 1.95
N PHE A 86 10.69 -4.65 0.95
CA PHE A 86 10.69 -3.51 0.05
C PHE A 86 9.71 -3.73 -1.09
N TYR A 87 9.35 -2.62 -1.68
CA TYR A 87 8.70 -2.50 -2.96
C TYR A 87 9.26 -3.41 -4.03
N PHE A 88 8.41 -3.69 -4.99
CA PHE A 88 8.74 -4.03 -6.36
C PHE A 88 9.60 -2.94 -7.04
N GLN A 89 10.85 -2.80 -6.72
CA GLN A 89 11.77 -1.94 -7.44
C GLN A 89 13.01 -2.72 -7.90
N GLY A 90 12.80 -3.88 -8.52
CA GLY A 90 13.83 -4.51 -9.35
C GLY A 90 15.13 -4.92 -8.65
N LYS A 91 15.22 -4.82 -7.32
CA LYS A 91 16.35 -5.35 -6.57
C LYS A 91 16.02 -6.77 -6.12
N LYS A 92 16.97 -7.66 -6.23
CA LYS A 92 16.94 -9.08 -5.87
C LYS A 92 16.70 -9.31 -4.36
N ASP A 93 15.60 -8.76 -3.84
CA ASP A 93 15.18 -9.01 -2.47
C ASP A 93 14.44 -10.34 -2.40
N LEU A 94 14.54 -11.03 -1.28
CA LEU A 94 13.96 -12.36 -1.04
C LEU A 94 12.50 -12.51 -1.55
N PRO A 95 11.60 -11.52 -1.36
CA PRO A 95 10.23 -11.63 -1.86
C PRO A 95 10.13 -11.81 -3.37
N THR A 96 10.96 -11.12 -4.15
CA THR A 96 10.90 -11.18 -5.63
C THR A 96 11.36 -12.51 -6.20
N GLN A 97 12.11 -13.30 -5.45
CA GLN A 97 12.53 -14.65 -5.84
C GLN A 97 11.44 -15.71 -5.59
N ILE A 98 10.54 -15.46 -4.65
CA ILE A 98 9.52 -16.41 -4.20
C ILE A 98 8.13 -16.05 -4.72
N LEU A 99 7.84 -14.75 -4.84
CA LEU A 99 6.56 -14.24 -5.33
C LEU A 99 6.72 -13.78 -6.78
N SER A 100 6.10 -14.50 -7.71
CA SER A 100 5.95 -13.99 -9.08
C SER A 100 4.93 -12.85 -9.12
N GLU A 101 5.03 -12.00 -10.12
CA GLU A 101 4.08 -10.90 -10.36
C GLU A 101 2.65 -11.42 -10.50
N ASP A 102 2.46 -12.48 -11.30
CA ASP A 102 1.14 -13.13 -11.48
C ASP A 102 0.56 -13.62 -10.16
N TYR A 103 1.39 -14.19 -9.28
CA TYR A 103 0.93 -14.63 -7.96
C TYR A 103 0.43 -13.47 -7.13
N ILE A 104 1.15 -12.34 -7.15
CA ILE A 104 0.76 -11.14 -6.41
C ILE A 104 -0.53 -10.58 -6.97
N ILE A 105 -0.62 -10.35 -8.27
CA ILE A 105 -1.82 -9.80 -8.94
C ILE A 105 -3.04 -10.65 -8.57
N LYS A 106 -2.90 -11.98 -8.62
CA LYS A 106 -3.99 -12.90 -8.30
C LYS A 106 -4.48 -12.85 -6.85
N HIS A 107 -3.60 -12.52 -5.90
CA HIS A 107 -3.90 -12.68 -4.47
C HIS A 107 -3.94 -11.37 -3.69
N ILE A 108 -3.45 -10.26 -4.25
CA ILE A 108 -3.25 -9.01 -3.52
C ILE A 108 -4.57 -8.41 -3.00
N GLU A 109 -5.60 -8.37 -3.82
CA GLU A 109 -6.91 -7.82 -3.44
C GLU A 109 -7.51 -8.60 -2.26
N LYS A 110 -7.54 -9.94 -2.35
CA LYS A 110 -8.00 -10.78 -1.26
C LYS A 110 -7.20 -10.54 0.02
N THR A 111 -5.89 -10.36 -0.11
CA THR A 111 -5.02 -10.08 1.04
C THR A 111 -5.37 -8.76 1.70
N PHE A 112 -5.60 -7.71 0.91
CA PHE A 112 -6.05 -6.42 1.43
C PHE A 112 -7.39 -6.52 2.14
N LYS A 113 -8.39 -7.13 1.50
CA LYS A 113 -9.75 -7.26 2.07
C LYS A 113 -9.81 -8.15 3.31
N SER A 114 -9.11 -9.30 3.29
CA SER A 114 -9.21 -10.28 4.37
C SER A 114 -8.34 -10.01 5.59
N TYR A 115 -7.20 -9.33 5.42
CA TYR A 115 -6.22 -9.18 6.50
C TYR A 115 -5.92 -7.72 6.86
N ILE A 116 -5.96 -6.80 5.90
CA ILE A 116 -5.56 -5.41 6.15
C ILE A 116 -6.77 -4.57 6.53
N LEU A 117 -7.85 -4.64 5.76
CA LEU A 117 -9.06 -3.87 6.01
C LEU A 117 -9.60 -4.01 7.45
N PRO A 118 -9.73 -5.22 8.03
CA PRO A 118 -10.25 -5.38 9.39
C PRO A 118 -9.35 -4.77 10.47
N ASN A 119 -8.14 -4.36 10.13
CA ASN A 119 -7.13 -3.83 11.07
C ASN A 119 -6.79 -2.35 10.81
N ILE A 120 -7.68 -1.61 10.11
CA ILE A 120 -7.56 -0.17 9.90
C ILE A 120 -8.80 0.53 10.45
N ASP A 121 -8.69 1.13 11.65
CA ASP A 121 -9.84 1.67 12.38
C ASP A 121 -10.47 2.92 11.75
N PHE A 122 -9.71 3.68 10.98
CA PHE A 122 -10.21 4.93 10.42
C PHE A 122 -10.99 4.74 9.10
N ILE A 123 -10.97 3.54 8.50
CA ILE A 123 -11.83 3.24 7.35
C ILE A 123 -13.24 3.02 7.86
N LYS A 124 -14.13 3.92 7.45
CA LYS A 124 -15.55 3.90 7.80
C LYS A 124 -16.35 3.89 6.52
N ASP A 125 -17.51 3.29 6.57
CA ASP A 125 -18.46 3.40 5.47
C ASP A 125 -18.97 4.84 5.39
N ILE A 126 -18.69 5.51 4.29
CA ILE A 126 -19.17 6.85 3.98
C ILE A 126 -19.91 6.81 2.64
N ASN A 127 -21.04 7.49 2.60
CA ASN A 127 -21.83 7.55 1.38
C ASN A 127 -21.20 8.52 0.39
N VAL A 128 -20.55 7.99 -0.65
CA VAL A 128 -20.13 8.75 -1.83
C VAL A 128 -21.19 8.53 -2.92
N PRO A 129 -21.85 9.57 -3.43
CA PRO A 129 -22.90 9.40 -4.43
C PRO A 129 -22.42 8.65 -5.67
N HIS A 130 -23.29 7.83 -6.24
CA HIS A 130 -22.95 6.96 -7.38
C HIS A 130 -22.53 7.70 -8.64
N ASP A 131 -22.99 8.94 -8.80
CA ASP A 131 -22.69 9.84 -9.91
C ASP A 131 -21.45 10.70 -9.67
N THR A 132 -20.76 10.48 -8.55
CA THR A 132 -19.55 11.21 -8.20
C THR A 132 -18.31 10.46 -8.67
N LEU A 133 -17.45 11.14 -9.42
CA LEU A 133 -16.10 10.69 -9.75
C LEU A 133 -15.11 11.21 -8.70
N VAL A 134 -14.36 10.33 -8.07
CA VAL A 134 -13.24 10.72 -7.22
C VAL A 134 -11.94 10.53 -8.00
N ILE A 135 -11.14 11.60 -8.12
CA ILE A 135 -9.87 11.57 -8.83
C ILE A 135 -8.74 11.81 -7.83
N HIS A 136 -7.78 10.92 -7.75
CA HIS A 136 -6.55 11.18 -7.01
C HIS A 136 -5.42 11.58 -7.96
N ILE A 137 -4.85 12.76 -7.74
CA ILE A 137 -3.68 13.23 -8.47
C ILE A 137 -2.55 13.50 -7.47
N ARG A 138 -1.42 12.82 -7.68
CA ARG A 138 -0.23 13.07 -6.88
C ARG A 138 0.39 14.43 -7.24
N SER A 139 0.75 15.19 -6.24
CA SER A 139 1.46 16.47 -6.35
C SER A 139 2.67 16.48 -5.40
N GLY A 140 3.29 17.63 -5.19
CA GLY A 140 4.39 17.84 -4.27
C GLY A 140 5.68 17.19 -4.72
N ASP A 141 6.17 16.26 -3.94
CA ASP A 141 7.48 15.63 -4.07
C ASP A 141 7.84 15.04 -5.46
N ILE A 142 6.85 14.79 -6.32
CA ILE A 142 7.12 14.32 -7.69
C ILE A 142 7.72 15.40 -8.60
N PHE A 143 7.60 16.67 -8.22
CA PHE A 143 8.17 17.78 -8.96
C PHE A 143 9.53 18.22 -8.40
N ASP A 144 9.82 17.89 -7.14
CA ASP A 144 11.09 18.22 -6.48
C ASP A 144 12.21 17.25 -6.89
N ILE A 145 11.86 15.99 -7.16
CA ILE A 145 12.81 14.95 -7.54
C ILE A 145 12.34 14.33 -8.85
N PRO A 146 13.00 14.63 -9.98
CA PRO A 146 12.63 14.02 -11.26
C PRO A 146 12.90 12.52 -11.23
N ILE A 147 11.83 11.75 -11.08
CA ILE A 147 11.87 10.28 -11.16
C ILE A 147 11.29 9.88 -12.51
N SER A 148 12.11 9.31 -13.36
CA SER A 148 11.73 8.93 -14.73
C SER A 148 10.56 7.95 -14.83
N SER A 149 10.22 7.26 -13.73
CA SER A 149 9.08 6.35 -13.64
C SER A 149 7.77 7.02 -13.20
N TYR A 150 7.78 8.33 -12.89
CA TYR A 150 6.57 9.06 -12.53
C TYR A 150 5.93 9.71 -13.75
N TYR A 151 5.09 8.96 -14.41
CA TYR A 151 4.30 9.48 -15.53
C TYR A 151 3.00 10.06 -15.01
N GLN A 152 2.70 11.29 -15.44
CA GLN A 152 1.38 11.89 -15.24
C GLN A 152 0.50 11.56 -16.44
N ASN A 153 -0.74 11.18 -16.19
CA ASN A 153 -1.72 11.06 -17.27
C ASN A 153 -1.92 12.44 -17.96
N PRO A 154 -2.09 12.48 -19.27
CA PRO A 154 -2.34 13.72 -19.98
C PRO A 154 -3.67 14.35 -19.53
N ILE A 155 -3.77 15.68 -19.61
CA ILE A 155 -4.98 16.41 -19.20
C ILE A 155 -6.26 15.87 -19.83
N ASN A 156 -6.20 15.53 -21.12
CA ASN A 156 -7.33 15.01 -21.88
C ASN A 156 -7.91 13.70 -21.30
N TYR A 157 -7.10 12.90 -20.61
CA TYR A 157 -7.57 11.72 -19.91
C TYR A 157 -8.59 12.09 -18.84
N TYR A 158 -8.25 13.05 -18.00
CA TYR A 158 -9.13 13.51 -16.92
C TYR A 158 -10.33 14.27 -17.46
N GLU A 159 -10.15 15.15 -18.45
CA GLU A 159 -11.23 15.91 -19.07
C GLU A 159 -12.28 14.98 -19.69
N ASN A 160 -11.85 13.90 -20.32
CA ASN A 160 -12.77 12.91 -20.89
C ASN A 160 -13.54 12.13 -19.81
N LEU A 161 -12.89 11.80 -18.70
CA LEU A 161 -13.58 11.16 -17.56
C LEU A 161 -14.64 12.09 -16.96
N ILE A 162 -14.26 13.35 -16.69
CA ILE A 162 -15.13 14.35 -16.05
C ILE A 162 -16.42 14.58 -16.82
N LYS A 163 -16.41 14.49 -18.16
CA LYS A 163 -17.61 14.68 -19.00
C LYS A 163 -18.78 13.77 -18.62
N ASN A 164 -18.48 12.58 -18.08
CA ASN A 164 -19.47 11.55 -17.77
C ASN A 164 -20.06 11.68 -16.35
N TYR A 165 -19.63 12.68 -15.57
CA TYR A 165 -20.05 12.85 -14.17
C TYR A 165 -20.54 14.26 -13.91
N GLU A 166 -21.54 14.39 -13.03
CA GLU A 166 -22.03 15.69 -12.57
C GLU A 166 -21.19 16.25 -11.42
N ASN A 167 -20.67 15.37 -10.56
CA ASN A 167 -19.85 15.75 -9.42
C ASN A 167 -18.48 15.11 -9.53
N VAL A 168 -17.45 15.90 -9.31
CA VAL A 168 -16.05 15.43 -9.31
C VAL A 168 -15.34 15.93 -8.08
N ILE A 169 -14.75 15.02 -7.32
CA ILE A 169 -13.91 15.34 -6.16
C ILE A 169 -12.45 15.04 -6.53
N LEU A 170 -11.62 16.06 -6.51
CA LEU A 170 -10.19 15.95 -6.74
C LEU A 170 -9.47 15.84 -5.40
N VAL A 171 -8.85 14.70 -5.12
CA VAL A 171 -8.05 14.45 -3.93
C VAL A 171 -6.58 14.59 -4.26
N THR A 172 -5.87 15.42 -3.51
CA THR A 172 -4.42 15.65 -3.65
C THR A 172 -3.79 16.07 -2.35
N SER A 173 -2.47 16.13 -2.28
CA SER A 173 -1.75 16.74 -1.15
C SER A 173 -1.98 18.25 -1.09
N GLU A 174 -1.66 18.86 0.05
CA GLU A 174 -1.76 20.33 0.25
C GLU A 174 -1.00 21.13 -0.81
N ASP A 175 0.13 20.59 -1.28
CA ASP A 175 0.87 21.17 -2.37
C ASP A 175 0.16 20.92 -3.72
N GLN A 176 -0.36 21.98 -4.29
CA GLN A 176 -1.12 21.99 -5.55
C GLN A 176 -0.28 22.45 -6.75
N ASN A 177 1.03 22.24 -6.72
CA ASN A 177 1.94 22.69 -7.78
C ASN A 177 1.75 21.95 -9.10
N ASN A 178 1.06 20.80 -9.08
CA ASN A 178 0.77 20.04 -10.29
C ASN A 178 -0.06 20.87 -11.29
N PRO A 179 0.45 21.13 -12.51
CA PRO A 179 -0.25 21.93 -13.50
C PRO A 179 -1.58 21.34 -13.96
N VAL A 180 -1.70 20.00 -13.94
CA VAL A 180 -2.96 19.30 -14.27
C VAL A 180 -4.05 19.66 -13.27
N ILE A 181 -3.74 19.72 -11.99
CA ILE A 181 -4.67 20.13 -10.93
C ILE A 181 -5.19 21.54 -11.20
N LYS A 182 -4.28 22.49 -11.49
CA LYS A 182 -4.64 23.89 -11.76
C LYS A 182 -5.60 24.03 -12.96
N VAL A 183 -5.45 23.20 -13.98
CA VAL A 183 -6.35 23.23 -15.14
C VAL A 183 -7.69 22.60 -14.78
N LEU A 184 -7.71 21.45 -14.11
CA LEU A 184 -8.95 20.78 -13.75
C LEU A 184 -9.83 21.60 -12.81
N LEU A 185 -9.25 22.34 -11.90
CA LEU A 185 -9.99 23.23 -10.96
C LEU A 185 -10.71 24.41 -11.66
N ARG A 186 -10.44 24.69 -12.94
CA ARG A 186 -11.22 25.67 -13.72
C ARG A 186 -12.59 25.12 -14.12
N ASN A 187 -12.79 23.82 -14.06
CA ASN A 187 -14.09 23.19 -14.34
C ASN A 187 -14.98 23.29 -13.09
N SER A 188 -16.15 23.90 -13.20
CA SER A 188 -17.09 24.11 -12.08
C SER A 188 -17.61 22.82 -11.42
N LYS A 189 -17.53 21.69 -12.13
CA LYS A 189 -17.87 20.35 -11.58
C LYS A 189 -16.83 19.83 -10.61
N VAL A 190 -15.58 20.31 -10.68
CA VAL A 190 -14.45 19.80 -9.91
C VAL A 190 -14.31 20.53 -8.60
N LYS A 191 -14.44 19.82 -7.50
CA LYS A 191 -14.21 20.32 -6.15
C LYS A 191 -12.93 19.72 -5.60
N LEU A 192 -12.05 20.57 -5.09
CA LEU A 192 -10.83 20.13 -4.43
C LEU A 192 -11.14 19.64 -3.03
N GLN A 193 -10.57 18.49 -2.66
CA GLN A 193 -10.46 18.03 -1.30
C GLN A 193 -9.00 17.83 -0.93
N THR A 194 -8.58 18.54 0.12
CA THR A 194 -7.33 18.34 0.83
C THR A 194 -7.67 18.23 2.31
N SER A 195 -7.39 17.10 2.93
CA SER A 195 -7.77 16.84 4.30
C SER A 195 -6.68 16.03 5.01
N SER A 196 -7.01 15.44 6.17
CA SER A 196 -6.08 14.50 6.79
C SER A 196 -5.88 13.27 5.90
N LEU A 197 -4.73 12.61 6.07
CA LEU A 197 -4.43 11.38 5.35
C LEU A 197 -5.56 10.35 5.51
N GLU A 198 -6.11 10.23 6.71
CA GLU A 198 -7.17 9.29 7.05
C GLU A 198 -8.46 9.60 6.31
N ASN A 199 -8.86 10.88 6.25
CA ASN A 199 -10.07 11.31 5.55
C ASN A 199 -9.95 11.13 4.05
N ASP A 200 -8.82 11.53 3.47
CA ASP A 200 -8.56 11.38 2.04
C ASP A 200 -8.50 9.90 1.64
N PHE A 201 -7.83 9.07 2.44
CA PHE A 201 -7.78 7.63 2.20
C PHE A 201 -9.15 6.97 2.30
N ASN A 202 -9.94 7.36 3.32
CA ASN A 202 -11.29 6.86 3.51
C ASN A 202 -12.22 7.24 2.35
N LEU A 203 -12.14 8.46 1.86
CA LEU A 203 -12.90 8.88 0.68
C LEU A 203 -12.53 8.05 -0.56
N LEU A 204 -11.24 7.83 -0.80
CA LEU A 204 -10.77 7.02 -1.93
C LEU A 204 -11.24 5.56 -1.82
N ALA A 205 -11.21 4.98 -0.61
CA ALA A 205 -11.63 3.59 -0.37
C ALA A 205 -13.15 3.38 -0.54
N ASN A 206 -13.95 4.43 -0.32
CA ASN A 206 -15.41 4.40 -0.48
C ASN A 206 -15.88 4.96 -1.84
N ALA A 207 -14.97 5.33 -2.72
CA ALA A 207 -15.32 5.84 -4.04
C ALA A 207 -15.71 4.69 -4.98
N ARG A 208 -16.97 4.69 -5.44
CA ARG A 208 -17.41 3.74 -6.47
C ARG A 208 -16.74 4.00 -7.83
N ASN A 209 -16.57 5.26 -8.17
CA ASN A 209 -15.88 5.68 -9.39
C ASN A 209 -14.58 6.37 -9.00
N LEU A 210 -13.49 5.63 -9.04
CA LEU A 210 -12.15 6.11 -8.67
C LEU A 210 -11.25 6.16 -9.91
N ALA A 211 -10.65 7.32 -10.15
CA ALA A 211 -9.57 7.49 -11.10
C ALA A 211 -8.27 7.88 -10.40
N THR A 212 -7.16 7.33 -10.86
CA THR A 212 -5.84 7.59 -10.28
C THR A 212 -4.90 8.20 -11.31
N SER A 213 -3.86 8.87 -10.84
CA SER A 213 -2.81 9.41 -11.70
C SER A 213 -1.89 8.33 -12.30
N GLY A 214 -2.16 7.04 -12.06
CA GLY A 214 -1.30 5.95 -12.51
C GLY A 214 -0.01 5.79 -11.71
N VAL A 215 0.27 6.70 -10.77
CA VAL A 215 1.46 6.66 -9.90
C VAL A 215 1.09 6.78 -8.43
N GLY A 216 1.84 6.08 -7.59
CA GLY A 216 1.67 6.12 -6.14
C GLY A 216 0.82 4.97 -5.59
N THR A 217 1.29 4.45 -4.48
CA THR A 217 0.68 3.30 -3.79
C THR A 217 -0.54 3.68 -2.95
N PHE A 218 -0.71 4.97 -2.62
CA PHE A 218 -1.79 5.46 -1.77
C PHE A 218 -3.18 5.21 -2.37
N PRO A 219 -3.50 5.68 -3.59
CA PRO A 219 -4.80 5.44 -4.20
C PRO A 219 -4.99 3.97 -4.62
N ILE A 220 -3.91 3.27 -4.99
CA ILE A 220 -3.99 1.84 -5.32
C ILE A 220 -4.36 1.03 -4.07
N ALA A 221 -3.75 1.33 -2.93
CA ALA A 221 -4.09 0.66 -1.68
C ALA A 221 -5.54 0.94 -1.26
N ALA A 222 -6.04 2.17 -1.44
CA ALA A 222 -7.43 2.52 -1.19
C ALA A 222 -8.39 1.73 -2.11
N ALA A 223 -8.08 1.65 -3.40
CA ALA A 223 -8.87 0.86 -4.36
C ALA A 223 -8.92 -0.64 -4.00
N LEU A 224 -7.79 -1.22 -3.53
CA LEU A 224 -7.73 -2.61 -3.10
C LEU A 224 -8.52 -2.89 -1.81
N LEU A 225 -8.81 -1.87 -1.01
CA LEU A 225 -9.63 -1.95 0.19
C LEU A 225 -11.11 -1.62 -0.09
N SER A 226 -11.43 -1.13 -1.29
CA SER A 226 -12.80 -0.78 -1.66
C SER A 226 -13.74 -1.98 -1.55
N THR A 227 -14.95 -1.69 -1.12
CA THR A 227 -16.05 -2.67 -1.01
C THR A 227 -16.90 -2.75 -2.28
N PHE A 228 -16.57 -1.95 -3.29
CA PHE A 228 -17.27 -1.89 -4.58
C PHE A 228 -16.54 -2.65 -5.68
#